data_ade072580bb46d772792f710015cdae3
#
_entry.id   ade072580bb46d772792f710015cdae3
#
_cell.length_a   1.000
_cell.length_b   1.000
_cell.length_c   1.000
_cell.angle_alpha   90.00
_cell.angle_beta   90.00
_cell.angle_gamma   90.00
#
_symmetry.space_group_name_H-M   'P 1'
#
loop_
_entity.id
_entity.type
_entity.pdbx_description
1 polymer ?
#
loop_
_entity_poly.entity_id
_entity_poly.type
_entity_poly.pdbx_seq_one_letter_code
_entity_poly.pdbx_strand_id
1 'polypeptide(L)'
;ILGEKAFKDLDAIPGDIDHAYILLNGRGAVEALAACGKRGVKVASILAGGFADAGAAGASLQDDLARIVAETGIRLVGPNSIGTVSTDPPMVLTANAAFAIDKLRTGRWAVVSQSGSLIGALLSRADARGVGFSRLISVGNEVDLAVGEIADLMVDDPHTDAILLFMETLRDGDRLARAARRAHAAGK
;
A
#
# COMPACT_ATOMS: atom_id res chain seq x y z
N ILE A 1 17.81 -16.08 2.99
CA ILE A 1 17.43 -15.59 1.65
C ILE A 1 18.12 -14.25 1.46
N LEU A 2 18.86 -14.06 0.36
CA LEU A 2 19.62 -12.83 0.07
C LEU A 2 20.55 -12.37 1.22
N GLY A 3 21.15 -13.32 1.94
CA GLY A 3 22.01 -13.05 3.09
C GLY A 3 21.27 -12.96 4.43
N GLU A 4 19.97 -12.82 4.42
CA GLU A 4 19.14 -12.70 5.62
C GLU A 4 18.61 -14.06 6.11
N LYS A 5 18.43 -14.19 7.42
CA LYS A 5 17.87 -15.39 8.04
C LYS A 5 16.39 -15.53 7.64
N ALA A 6 16.03 -16.69 7.11
CA ALA A 6 14.63 -17.04 6.87
C ALA A 6 14.07 -17.81 8.09
N PHE A 7 12.81 -17.58 8.40
CA PHE A 7 12.08 -18.24 9.47
C PHE A 7 10.98 -19.13 8.89
N LYS A 8 10.64 -20.21 9.57
CA LYS A 8 9.64 -21.16 9.12
C LYS A 8 8.21 -20.60 9.24
N ASP A 9 7.98 -19.79 10.27
CA ASP A 9 6.70 -19.18 10.59
C ASP A 9 6.89 -17.83 11.28
N LEU A 10 5.81 -17.09 11.46
CA LEU A 10 5.83 -15.76 12.10
C LEU A 10 6.23 -15.79 13.56
N ASP A 11 5.88 -16.86 14.29
CA ASP A 11 6.16 -16.97 15.72
C ASP A 11 7.66 -17.17 16.02
N ALA A 12 8.39 -17.70 15.05
CA ALA A 12 9.84 -17.84 15.11
C ALA A 12 10.61 -16.54 14.89
N ILE A 13 9.97 -15.47 14.40
CA ILE A 13 10.59 -14.17 14.18
C ILE A 13 10.72 -13.43 15.53
N PRO A 14 11.94 -13.06 15.96
CA PRO A 14 12.12 -12.35 17.22
C PRO A 14 11.65 -10.89 17.13
N GLY A 15 11.14 -10.36 18.25
CA GLY A 15 10.71 -8.97 18.36
C GLY A 15 9.36 -8.68 17.71
N ASP A 16 9.03 -7.39 17.60
CA ASP A 16 7.80 -6.92 16.97
C ASP A 16 7.96 -6.83 15.45
N ILE A 17 6.86 -7.03 14.74
CA ILE A 17 6.80 -6.91 13.28
C ILE A 17 5.89 -5.73 12.95
N ASP A 18 6.46 -4.67 12.37
CA ASP A 18 5.69 -3.48 12.01
C ASP A 18 4.91 -3.66 10.71
N HIS A 19 5.48 -4.36 9.71
CA HIS A 19 4.86 -4.53 8.41
C HIS A 19 5.10 -5.93 7.83
N ALA A 20 4.05 -6.54 7.31
CA ALA A 20 4.10 -7.79 6.54
C ALA A 20 3.76 -7.55 5.08
N TYR A 21 4.66 -7.90 4.15
CA TYR A 21 4.40 -7.87 2.72
C TYR A 21 4.07 -9.28 2.22
N ILE A 22 2.77 -9.54 1.98
CA ILE A 22 2.23 -10.87 1.68
C ILE A 22 2.23 -11.11 0.17
N LEU A 23 3.03 -12.08 -0.28
CA LEU A 23 3.18 -12.48 -1.67
C LEU A 23 2.43 -13.78 -2.02
N LEU A 24 1.54 -14.21 -1.13
CA LEU A 24 0.67 -15.38 -1.32
C LEU A 24 -0.63 -14.99 -2.03
N ASN A 25 -1.24 -15.93 -2.73
CA ASN A 25 -2.50 -15.73 -3.45
C ASN A 25 -3.71 -16.29 -2.70
N GLY A 26 -4.89 -15.80 -3.04
CA GLY A 26 -6.18 -16.35 -2.61
C GLY A 26 -6.26 -16.72 -1.14
N ARG A 27 -6.56 -17.98 -0.84
CA ARG A 27 -6.71 -18.50 0.52
C ARG A 27 -5.42 -18.36 1.35
N GLY A 28 -4.27 -18.58 0.75
CA GLY A 28 -2.98 -18.43 1.43
C GLY A 28 -2.74 -17.00 1.95
N ALA A 29 -3.17 -15.98 1.19
CA ALA A 29 -3.08 -14.60 1.64
C ALA A 29 -4.03 -14.30 2.81
N VAL A 30 -5.24 -14.87 2.82
CA VAL A 30 -6.21 -14.76 3.92
C VAL A 30 -5.62 -15.38 5.20
N GLU A 31 -5.08 -16.59 5.10
CA GLU A 31 -4.47 -17.31 6.24
C GLU A 31 -3.24 -16.55 6.78
N ALA A 32 -2.41 -16.01 5.89
CA ALA A 32 -1.24 -15.22 6.29
C ALA A 32 -1.66 -13.92 6.99
N LEU A 33 -2.70 -13.21 6.51
CA LEU A 33 -3.21 -12.01 7.16
C LEU A 33 -3.75 -12.34 8.57
N ALA A 34 -4.48 -13.44 8.72
CA ALA A 34 -4.98 -13.89 10.02
C ALA A 34 -3.82 -14.21 11.00
N ALA A 35 -2.77 -14.85 10.52
CA ALA A 35 -1.56 -15.12 11.32
C ALA A 35 -0.85 -13.80 11.71
N CYS A 36 -0.73 -12.84 10.78
CA CYS A 36 -0.18 -11.52 11.06
C CYS A 36 -0.99 -10.79 12.14
N GLY A 37 -2.33 -10.77 12.02
CA GLY A 37 -3.20 -10.13 13.00
C GLY A 37 -3.05 -10.75 14.41
N LYS A 38 -3.02 -12.07 14.51
CA LYS A 38 -2.78 -12.79 15.78
C LYS A 38 -1.42 -12.47 16.39
N ARG A 39 -0.38 -12.31 15.56
CA ARG A 39 0.98 -11.98 15.98
C ARG A 39 1.15 -10.50 16.36
N GLY A 40 0.14 -9.67 16.15
CA GLY A 40 0.19 -8.23 16.47
C GLY A 40 0.96 -7.39 15.44
N VAL A 41 1.06 -7.87 14.19
CA VAL A 41 1.61 -7.08 13.08
C VAL A 41 0.71 -5.86 12.87
N LYS A 42 1.30 -4.68 12.76
CA LYS A 42 0.54 -3.42 12.68
C LYS A 42 -0.08 -3.19 11.31
N VAL A 43 0.69 -3.46 10.25
CA VAL A 43 0.28 -3.22 8.86
C VAL A 43 0.62 -4.44 8.01
N ALA A 44 -0.26 -4.79 7.09
CA ALA A 44 0.03 -5.75 6.02
C ALA A 44 -0.25 -5.14 4.65
N SER A 45 0.50 -5.58 3.64
CA SER A 45 0.22 -5.33 2.23
C SER A 45 0.05 -6.65 1.50
N ILE A 46 -1.01 -6.79 0.69
CA ILE A 46 -1.25 -7.98 -0.14
C ILE A 46 -1.10 -7.62 -1.61
N LEU A 47 -0.08 -8.22 -2.25
CA LEU A 47 0.19 -8.03 -3.68
C LEU A 47 -0.85 -8.70 -4.58
N ALA A 48 -1.25 -9.92 -4.23
CA ALA A 48 -2.08 -10.76 -5.09
C ALA A 48 -3.41 -10.11 -5.44
N GLY A 49 -3.82 -10.21 -6.71
CA GLY A 49 -5.19 -10.06 -7.18
C GLY A 49 -5.98 -11.36 -7.05
N GLY A 50 -7.15 -11.43 -7.69
CA GLY A 50 -8.03 -12.59 -7.63
C GLY A 50 -9.01 -12.54 -6.46
N PHE A 51 -9.27 -11.35 -5.95
CA PHE A 51 -10.29 -11.03 -4.94
C PHE A 51 -11.55 -10.48 -5.62
N ALA A 52 -12.17 -9.42 -5.14
CA ALA A 52 -13.38 -8.87 -5.76
C ALA A 52 -13.19 -8.48 -7.23
N ASP A 53 -11.98 -8.19 -7.65
CA ASP A 53 -11.59 -8.00 -9.05
C ASP A 53 -11.80 -9.24 -9.95
N ALA A 54 -11.88 -10.45 -9.37
CA ALA A 54 -12.06 -11.74 -10.07
C ALA A 54 -13.49 -12.32 -9.95
N GLY A 55 -14.47 -11.54 -9.53
CA GLY A 55 -15.87 -11.95 -9.43
C GLY A 55 -16.26 -12.55 -8.08
N ALA A 56 -17.41 -13.27 -8.03
CA ALA A 56 -18.08 -13.66 -6.78
C ALA A 56 -17.21 -14.53 -5.83
N ALA A 57 -16.48 -15.48 -6.37
CA ALA A 57 -15.59 -16.32 -5.54
C ALA A 57 -14.46 -15.53 -4.89
N GLY A 58 -13.90 -14.56 -5.63
CA GLY A 58 -12.90 -13.66 -5.12
C GLY A 58 -13.47 -12.65 -4.13
N ALA A 59 -14.70 -12.18 -4.32
CA ALA A 59 -15.40 -11.30 -3.38
C ALA A 59 -15.52 -11.96 -2.00
N SER A 60 -15.86 -13.22 -1.90
CA SER A 60 -15.91 -13.96 -0.62
C SER A 60 -14.55 -13.97 0.10
N LEU A 61 -13.45 -14.13 -0.64
CA LEU A 61 -12.11 -14.04 -0.05
C LEU A 61 -11.80 -12.62 0.44
N GLN A 62 -12.28 -11.61 -0.26
CA GLN A 62 -12.13 -10.21 0.16
C GLN A 62 -12.93 -9.90 1.43
N ASP A 63 -14.14 -10.46 1.58
CA ASP A 63 -14.95 -10.36 2.79
C ASP A 63 -14.23 -11.01 3.99
N ASP A 64 -13.54 -12.15 3.77
CA ASP A 64 -12.70 -12.77 4.79
C ASP A 64 -11.56 -11.83 5.24
N LEU A 65 -10.90 -11.11 4.32
CA LEU A 65 -9.88 -10.11 4.67
C LEU A 65 -10.48 -8.97 5.51
N ALA A 66 -11.63 -8.43 5.10
CA ALA A 66 -12.30 -7.36 5.84
C ALA A 66 -12.68 -7.79 7.27
N ARG A 67 -13.15 -9.03 7.43
CA ARG A 67 -13.44 -9.59 8.75
C ARG A 67 -12.19 -9.71 9.62
N ILE A 68 -11.07 -10.21 9.10
CA ILE A 68 -9.81 -10.31 9.84
C ILE A 68 -9.32 -8.92 10.29
N VAL A 69 -9.39 -7.92 9.41
CA VAL A 69 -9.06 -6.53 9.75
C VAL A 69 -9.91 -6.05 10.93
N ALA A 70 -11.23 -6.25 10.86
CA ALA A 70 -12.15 -5.84 11.93
C ALA A 70 -11.90 -6.57 13.27
N GLU A 71 -11.58 -7.86 13.22
CA GLU A 71 -11.37 -8.70 14.41
C GLU A 71 -10.01 -8.45 15.09
N THR A 72 -8.97 -8.14 14.31
CA THR A 72 -7.59 -8.07 14.82
C THR A 72 -7.05 -6.66 14.96
N GLY A 73 -7.65 -5.70 14.26
CA GLY A 73 -7.16 -4.32 14.20
C GLY A 73 -5.92 -4.13 13.31
N ILE A 74 -5.44 -5.18 12.60
CA ILE A 74 -4.36 -5.03 11.62
C ILE A 74 -4.81 -4.11 10.49
N ARG A 75 -3.94 -3.18 10.07
CA ARG A 75 -4.26 -2.33 8.92
C ARG A 75 -3.84 -3.02 7.63
N LEU A 76 -4.64 -2.87 6.56
CA LEU A 76 -4.41 -3.57 5.30
C LEU A 76 -4.33 -2.60 4.11
N VAL A 77 -3.22 -2.69 3.35
CA VAL A 77 -3.06 -2.09 2.02
C VAL A 77 -3.33 -3.16 0.96
N GLY A 78 -4.31 -2.94 0.11
CA GLY A 78 -4.71 -3.91 -0.90
C GLY A 78 -6.03 -4.62 -0.58
N PRO A 79 -6.22 -5.87 -1.06
CA PRO A 79 -5.34 -6.66 -1.93
C PRO A 79 -5.16 -6.05 -3.32
N ASN A 80 -4.47 -6.74 -4.21
CA ASN A 80 -4.14 -6.26 -5.55
C ASN A 80 -3.31 -4.95 -5.51
N SER A 81 -2.41 -4.84 -4.53
CA SER A 81 -1.53 -3.68 -4.33
C SER A 81 -0.11 -4.03 -4.75
N ILE A 82 0.50 -3.23 -5.61
CA ILE A 82 1.92 -3.41 -5.94
C ILE A 82 2.86 -2.94 -4.82
N GLY A 83 2.33 -2.39 -3.74
CA GLY A 83 3.08 -2.00 -2.57
C GLY A 83 3.25 -0.49 -2.37
N THR A 84 4.22 -0.16 -1.51
CA THR A 84 4.49 1.19 -1.04
C THR A 84 5.97 1.50 -1.15
N VAL A 85 6.29 2.69 -1.64
CA VAL A 85 7.66 3.20 -1.71
C VAL A 85 7.74 4.58 -1.07
N SER A 86 8.75 4.75 -0.23
CA SER A 86 9.20 6.04 0.31
C SER A 86 10.61 6.30 -0.19
N THR A 87 10.90 7.53 -0.59
CA THR A 87 12.25 7.93 -1.00
C THR A 87 13.03 8.62 0.12
N ASP A 88 12.32 9.15 1.14
CA ASP A 88 12.92 9.80 2.30
C ASP A 88 12.00 9.69 3.54
N PRO A 89 12.36 8.93 4.59
CA PRO A 89 13.44 7.94 4.58
C PRO A 89 13.20 6.83 3.55
N PRO A 90 14.25 6.22 2.99
CA PRO A 90 14.12 5.23 1.94
C PRO A 90 13.48 3.94 2.46
N MET A 91 12.39 3.50 1.83
CA MET A 91 11.74 2.21 2.07
C MET A 91 11.11 1.75 0.75
N VAL A 92 11.44 0.55 0.32
CA VAL A 92 10.93 -0.03 -0.93
C VAL A 92 10.27 -1.37 -0.62
N LEU A 93 8.96 -1.37 -0.51
CA LEU A 93 8.11 -2.55 -0.33
C LEU A 93 7.24 -2.74 -1.57
N THR A 94 7.83 -3.22 -2.65
CA THR A 94 7.16 -3.40 -3.93
C THR A 94 7.73 -4.58 -4.70
N ALA A 95 6.89 -5.22 -5.52
CA ALA A 95 7.29 -6.23 -6.51
C ALA A 95 7.20 -5.71 -7.95
N ASN A 96 6.99 -4.40 -8.16
CA ASN A 96 6.93 -3.82 -9.50
C ASN A 96 8.33 -3.61 -10.06
N ALA A 97 8.61 -4.22 -11.22
CA ALA A 97 9.90 -4.13 -11.92
C ALA A 97 10.32 -2.70 -12.29
N ALA A 98 9.38 -1.76 -12.40
CA ALA A 98 9.70 -0.35 -12.64
C ALA A 98 10.55 0.28 -11.52
N PHE A 99 10.59 -0.32 -10.33
CA PHE A 99 11.41 0.11 -9.21
C PHE A 99 12.79 -0.58 -9.16
N ALA A 100 13.08 -1.49 -10.09
CA ALA A 100 14.41 -2.09 -10.25
C ALA A 100 15.36 -1.13 -10.97
N ILE A 101 15.52 0.07 -10.42
CA ILE A 101 16.42 1.13 -10.88
C ILE A 101 17.49 1.39 -9.81
N ASP A 102 18.68 1.76 -10.21
CA ASP A 102 19.84 1.93 -9.31
C ASP A 102 19.58 2.98 -8.22
N LYS A 103 18.82 4.02 -8.52
CA LYS A 103 18.51 5.08 -7.58
C LYS A 103 17.13 5.70 -7.85
N LEU A 104 16.25 5.61 -6.84
CA LEU A 104 15.00 6.36 -6.82
C LEU A 104 15.28 7.85 -6.59
N ARG A 105 14.77 8.68 -7.48
CA ARG A 105 14.88 10.14 -7.34
C ARG A 105 13.95 10.63 -6.25
N THR A 106 14.50 11.27 -5.24
CA THR A 106 13.74 11.95 -4.19
C THR A 106 13.05 13.20 -4.75
N GLY A 107 11.82 13.43 -4.34
CA GLY A 107 11.01 14.60 -4.69
C GLY A 107 10.00 14.88 -3.60
N ARG A 108 9.06 15.78 -3.87
CA ARG A 108 8.09 16.23 -2.88
C ARG A 108 6.63 15.96 -3.28
N TRP A 109 6.43 15.09 -4.24
CA TRP A 109 5.09 14.67 -4.68
C TRP A 109 4.79 13.26 -4.18
N ALA A 110 3.67 13.09 -3.48
CA ALA A 110 3.13 11.78 -3.14
C ALA A 110 2.14 11.33 -4.22
N VAL A 111 2.18 10.05 -4.57
CA VAL A 111 1.19 9.42 -5.47
C VAL A 111 0.43 8.36 -4.69
N VAL A 112 -0.89 8.45 -4.69
CA VAL A 112 -1.79 7.42 -4.16
C VAL A 112 -2.68 6.93 -5.28
N SER A 113 -2.62 5.65 -5.59
CA SER A 113 -3.24 5.09 -6.78
C SER A 113 -3.92 3.76 -6.52
N GLN A 114 -5.13 3.58 -7.04
CA GLN A 114 -5.78 2.26 -7.13
C GLN A 114 -5.10 1.38 -8.19
N SER A 115 -4.55 2.00 -9.25
CA SER A 115 -3.84 1.28 -10.31
C SER A 115 -2.35 1.16 -10.03
N GLY A 116 -1.88 -0.08 -9.83
CA GLY A 116 -0.46 -0.38 -9.65
C GLY A 116 0.36 -0.14 -10.92
N SER A 117 -0.14 -0.47 -12.09
CA SER A 117 0.54 -0.28 -13.37
C SER A 117 0.78 1.20 -13.68
N LEU A 118 -0.15 2.07 -13.28
CA LEU A 118 0.01 3.53 -13.45
C LEU A 118 1.21 4.05 -12.67
N ILE A 119 1.43 3.59 -11.44
CA ILE A 119 2.59 4.02 -10.63
C ILE A 119 3.89 3.70 -11.35
N GLY A 120 4.03 2.49 -11.93
CA GLY A 120 5.22 2.13 -12.71
C GLY A 120 5.42 3.04 -13.93
N ALA A 121 4.34 3.33 -14.67
CA ALA A 121 4.40 4.23 -15.82
C ALA A 121 4.75 5.67 -15.43
N LEU A 122 4.19 6.18 -14.33
CA LEU A 122 4.51 7.50 -13.79
C LEU A 122 5.97 7.59 -13.38
N LEU A 123 6.48 6.61 -12.63
CA LEU A 123 7.87 6.57 -12.20
C LEU A 123 8.84 6.64 -13.39
N SER A 124 8.64 5.77 -14.37
CA SER A 124 9.50 5.71 -15.56
C SER A 124 9.49 7.03 -16.34
N ARG A 125 8.32 7.65 -16.53
CA ARG A 125 8.20 8.92 -17.26
C ARG A 125 8.72 10.11 -16.46
N ALA A 126 8.56 10.11 -15.15
CA ALA A 126 9.03 11.15 -14.26
C ALA A 126 10.56 11.15 -14.16
N ASP A 127 11.15 9.95 -13.98
CA ASP A 127 12.61 9.81 -13.91
C ASP A 127 13.30 10.32 -15.18
N ALA A 128 12.77 9.98 -16.36
CA ALA A 128 13.25 10.50 -17.65
C ALA A 128 13.20 12.04 -17.77
N ARG A 129 12.42 12.71 -16.92
CA ARG A 129 12.27 14.18 -16.87
C ARG A 129 12.91 14.83 -15.64
N GLY A 130 13.62 14.05 -14.84
CA GLY A 130 14.25 14.54 -13.62
C GLY A 130 13.27 14.84 -12.48
N VAL A 131 12.03 14.33 -12.55
CA VAL A 131 11.02 14.48 -11.50
C VAL A 131 11.09 13.31 -10.53
N GLY A 132 11.14 13.61 -9.22
CA GLY A 132 11.13 12.64 -8.15
C GLY A 132 9.82 12.67 -7.36
N PHE A 133 9.66 11.65 -6.50
CA PHE A 133 8.51 11.51 -5.62
C PHE A 133 8.96 11.40 -4.16
N SER A 134 8.09 11.79 -3.23
CA SER A 134 8.26 11.51 -1.80
C SER A 134 7.73 10.11 -1.46
N ARG A 135 6.52 9.80 -1.95
CA ARG A 135 5.81 8.55 -1.69
C ARG A 135 5.13 8.05 -2.97
N LEU A 136 5.10 6.73 -3.13
CA LEU A 136 4.34 6.06 -4.19
C LEU A 136 3.58 4.90 -3.53
N ILE A 137 2.26 4.98 -3.47
CA ILE A 137 1.42 4.07 -2.69
C ILE A 137 0.32 3.51 -3.58
N SER A 138 0.31 2.18 -3.73
CA SER A 138 -0.77 1.46 -4.40
C SER A 138 -1.76 0.93 -3.37
N VAL A 139 -3.00 1.35 -3.43
CA VAL A 139 -4.04 0.91 -2.49
C VAL A 139 -4.84 -0.31 -2.99
N GLY A 140 -4.74 -0.63 -4.29
CA GLY A 140 -5.42 -1.79 -4.88
C GLY A 140 -6.94 -1.75 -4.69
N ASN A 141 -7.51 -2.87 -4.17
CA ASN A 141 -8.97 -3.03 -3.99
C ASN A 141 -9.55 -2.26 -2.78
N GLU A 142 -8.72 -1.67 -1.94
CA GLU A 142 -9.14 -0.83 -0.79
C GLU A 142 -10.09 -1.55 0.19
N VAL A 143 -9.64 -2.67 0.74
CA VAL A 143 -10.43 -3.39 1.76
C VAL A 143 -10.48 -2.63 3.08
N ASP A 144 -9.37 -1.98 3.46
CA ASP A 144 -9.24 -1.18 4.68
C ASP A 144 -8.71 0.21 4.34
N LEU A 145 -7.40 0.33 4.03
CA LEU A 145 -6.78 1.60 3.72
C LEU A 145 -7.13 2.06 2.31
N ALA A 146 -7.98 3.08 2.24
CA ALA A 146 -8.46 3.67 1.00
C ALA A 146 -7.67 4.93 0.61
N VAL A 147 -7.84 5.38 -0.65
CA VAL A 147 -7.20 6.61 -1.18
C VAL A 147 -7.42 7.80 -0.25
N GLY A 148 -8.66 7.99 0.25
CA GLY A 148 -8.99 9.13 1.11
C GLY A 148 -8.23 9.14 2.43
N GLU A 149 -8.00 7.98 3.05
CA GLU A 149 -7.25 7.87 4.30
C GLU A 149 -5.75 8.09 4.07
N ILE A 150 -5.21 7.46 3.03
CA ILE A 150 -3.79 7.63 2.68
C ILE A 150 -3.51 9.08 2.28
N ALA A 151 -4.40 9.72 1.50
CA ALA A 151 -4.26 11.12 1.16
C ALA A 151 -4.27 12.02 2.41
N ASP A 152 -5.12 11.73 3.39
CA ASP A 152 -5.17 12.46 4.65
C ASP A 152 -3.86 12.35 5.46
N LEU A 153 -3.26 11.16 5.49
CA LEU A 153 -1.93 10.95 6.09
C LEU A 153 -0.83 11.74 5.36
N MET A 154 -0.91 11.86 4.03
CA MET A 154 0.07 12.62 3.25
C MET A 154 -0.02 14.13 3.49
N VAL A 155 -1.14 14.63 4.00
CA VAL A 155 -1.24 16.05 4.41
C VAL A 155 -0.25 16.38 5.52
N ASP A 156 -0.04 15.47 6.45
CA ASP A 156 0.85 15.65 7.59
C ASP A 156 2.31 15.22 7.30
N ASP A 157 2.57 14.61 6.13
CA ASP A 157 3.93 14.21 5.74
C ASP A 157 4.79 15.44 5.41
N PRO A 158 5.88 15.71 6.17
CA PRO A 158 6.75 16.87 5.93
C PRO A 158 7.56 16.77 4.64
N HIS A 159 7.64 15.60 4.03
CA HIS A 159 8.35 15.36 2.78
C HIS A 159 7.46 15.52 1.53
N THR A 160 6.17 15.85 1.72
CA THR A 160 5.18 15.94 0.63
C THR A 160 4.62 17.36 0.52
N ASP A 161 4.72 17.97 -0.68
CA ASP A 161 4.15 19.28 -1.00
C ASP A 161 2.92 19.18 -1.92
N ALA A 162 2.76 18.07 -2.63
CA ALA A 162 1.60 17.84 -3.48
C ALA A 162 1.20 16.37 -3.45
N ILE A 163 -0.10 16.11 -3.54
CA ILE A 163 -0.68 14.77 -3.50
C ILE A 163 -1.40 14.51 -4.82
N LEU A 164 -0.89 13.55 -5.58
CA LEU A 164 -1.48 13.10 -6.84
C LEU A 164 -2.32 11.85 -6.59
N LEU A 165 -3.57 11.89 -7.00
CA LEU A 165 -4.51 10.80 -6.81
C LEU A 165 -4.91 10.19 -8.15
N PHE A 166 -4.91 8.86 -8.23
CA PHE A 166 -5.55 8.14 -9.32
C PHE A 166 -6.57 7.16 -8.75
N MET A 167 -7.83 7.37 -9.14
CA MET A 167 -8.97 6.60 -8.65
C MET A 167 -9.79 6.08 -9.81
N GLU A 168 -10.14 4.82 -9.77
CA GLU A 168 -11.09 4.14 -10.68
C GLU A 168 -12.49 4.16 -10.08
N THR A 169 -12.55 4.11 -8.74
CA THR A 169 -13.80 4.16 -7.96
C THR A 169 -13.63 5.07 -6.75
N LEU A 170 -14.71 5.73 -6.35
CA LEU A 170 -14.76 6.54 -5.14
C LEU A 170 -15.54 5.77 -4.04
N ARG A 171 -14.81 5.22 -3.05
CA ARG A 171 -15.40 4.42 -1.97
C ARG A 171 -15.80 5.24 -0.75
N ASP A 172 -15.00 6.24 -0.37
CA ASP A 172 -15.24 7.13 0.77
C ASP A 172 -15.05 8.60 0.35
N GLY A 173 -16.10 9.17 -0.26
CA GLY A 173 -16.07 10.55 -0.75
C GLY A 173 -15.94 11.59 0.35
N ASP A 174 -16.52 11.35 1.52
CA ASP A 174 -16.47 12.29 2.64
C ASP A 174 -15.08 12.40 3.22
N ARG A 175 -14.39 11.27 3.36
CA ARG A 175 -13.00 11.23 3.84
C ARG A 175 -12.06 11.90 2.86
N LEU A 176 -12.22 11.60 1.57
CA LEU A 176 -11.44 12.25 0.52
C LEU A 176 -11.67 13.77 0.48
N ALA A 177 -12.93 14.21 0.60
CA ALA A 177 -13.25 15.64 0.63
C ALA A 177 -12.65 16.34 1.87
N ARG A 178 -12.60 15.66 3.02
CA ARG A 178 -11.90 16.19 4.21
C ARG A 178 -10.40 16.29 3.96
N ALA A 179 -9.76 15.24 3.41
CA ALA A 179 -8.34 15.23 3.07
C ALA A 179 -7.99 16.36 2.10
N ALA A 180 -8.79 16.57 1.05
CA ALA A 180 -8.59 17.65 0.09
C ALA A 180 -8.68 19.05 0.73
N ARG A 181 -9.67 19.28 1.62
CA ARG A 181 -9.77 20.56 2.34
C ARG A 181 -8.58 20.79 3.27
N ARG A 182 -8.10 19.74 3.97
CA ARG A 182 -6.91 19.82 4.82
C ARG A 182 -5.66 20.11 4.01
N ALA A 183 -5.48 19.41 2.87
CA ALA A 183 -4.35 19.62 1.97
C ALA A 183 -4.32 21.07 1.46
N HIS A 184 -5.46 21.58 0.96
CA HIS A 184 -5.57 22.96 0.53
C HIS A 184 -5.24 23.97 1.65
N ALA A 185 -5.75 23.76 2.85
CA ALA A 185 -5.45 24.62 4.02
C ALA A 185 -3.98 24.55 4.43
N ALA A 186 -3.31 23.43 4.19
CA ALA A 186 -1.87 23.25 4.44
C ALA A 186 -0.97 23.73 3.28
N GLY A 187 -1.55 24.24 2.19
CA GLY A 187 -0.81 24.70 1.01
C GLY A 187 -0.26 23.57 0.13
N LYS A 188 -0.91 22.38 0.17
CA LYS A 188 -0.54 21.20 -0.61
C LYS A 188 -1.50 20.93 -1.75
#